data_eeee940ae43bcff576a3832656fdd461
#
_entry.id   eeee940ae43bcff576a3832656fdd461
#
_cell.length_a   1.000
_cell.length_b   1.000
_cell.length_c   1.000
_cell.angle_alpha   90.00
_cell.angle_beta   90.00
_cell.angle_gamma   90.00
#
_symmetry.space_group_name_H-M   'P 1'
#
loop_
_entity.id
_entity.type
_entity.pdbx_description
1 polymer ?
#
loop_
_entity_poly.entity_id
_entity_poly.type
_entity_poly.pdbx_seq_one_letter_code
_entity_poly.pdbx_strand_id
1 'polypeptide(L)'
;MSIYVAGSMAFDRIMTFNGAFADHILADKLHILNVSFLIDGLVEKRGGCAGNIAYTLALMGEKPLILATVGKNFTDYGDYLRSLGLSLEGIRVVPDEFTASCTLITDKNNNQINGFHPAAMKFPCGYAFSSADASADWGIVSPGNLDDMKALPRLFREKGIRYIYDPGQQIPALSGDEAVGYFKIGKRKSLAIVVLAG
;
A
#
# COMPACT_ATOMS: atom_id res chain seq x y z
N MET A 1 9.12 9.60 -19.33
CA MET A 1 7.69 9.36 -18.99
C MET A 1 7.52 9.66 -17.52
N SER A 2 6.55 10.49 -17.13
CA SER A 2 6.29 10.77 -15.72
C SER A 2 5.20 9.82 -15.21
N ILE A 3 5.48 9.10 -14.12
CA ILE A 3 4.55 8.14 -13.53
C ILE A 3 4.33 8.51 -12.06
N TYR A 4 3.08 8.67 -11.65
CA TYR A 4 2.70 8.78 -10.24
C TYR A 4 2.26 7.41 -9.72
N VAL A 5 2.72 7.04 -8.53
CA VAL A 5 2.32 5.80 -7.86
C VAL A 5 1.81 6.14 -6.46
N ALA A 6 0.51 6.10 -6.28
CA ALA A 6 -0.14 6.32 -4.99
C ALA A 6 -0.52 5.00 -4.33
N GLY A 7 -0.37 4.93 -3.00
CA GLY A 7 -0.73 3.76 -2.21
C GLY A 7 0.06 3.64 -0.92
N SER A 8 0.00 2.47 -0.31
CA SER A 8 0.68 2.20 0.95
C SER A 8 2.19 2.06 0.79
N MET A 9 2.92 2.56 1.79
CA MET A 9 4.30 2.21 2.12
C MET A 9 4.28 1.55 3.49
N ALA A 10 4.84 0.36 3.62
CA ALA A 10 4.73 -0.41 4.86
C ALA A 10 5.99 -1.25 5.14
N PHE A 11 6.12 -1.71 6.39
CA PHE A 11 7.05 -2.78 6.76
C PHE A 11 6.29 -4.06 7.01
N ASP A 12 6.75 -5.17 6.44
CA ASP A 12 6.19 -6.50 6.66
C ASP A 12 7.10 -7.27 7.63
N ARG A 13 6.59 -7.56 8.82
CA ARG A 13 7.26 -8.38 9.84
C ARG A 13 6.76 -9.80 9.73
N ILE A 14 7.57 -10.66 9.14
CA ILE A 14 7.23 -12.05 8.87
C ILE A 14 7.84 -12.92 9.94
N MET A 15 6.98 -13.58 10.71
CA MET A 15 7.34 -14.46 11.82
C MET A 15 7.05 -15.91 11.46
N THR A 16 7.97 -16.80 11.74
CA THR A 16 7.82 -18.23 11.52
C THR A 16 7.57 -18.96 12.82
N PHE A 17 6.49 -19.71 12.89
CA PHE A 17 6.13 -20.58 13.99
C PHE A 17 6.21 -22.04 13.53
N ASN A 18 7.11 -22.84 14.11
CA ASN A 18 7.36 -24.22 13.70
C ASN A 18 6.29 -25.23 14.20
N GLY A 19 5.32 -24.79 15.00
CA GLY A 19 4.15 -25.56 15.40
C GLY A 19 2.97 -25.38 14.44
N ALA A 20 1.85 -26.01 14.73
CA ALA A 20 0.58 -25.74 14.07
C ALA A 20 -0.35 -24.92 14.97
N PHE A 21 -1.04 -23.92 14.43
CA PHE A 21 -2.02 -23.15 15.21
C PHE A 21 -3.12 -24.02 15.78
N ALA A 22 -3.53 -25.06 15.04
CA ALA A 22 -4.57 -26.00 15.48
C ALA A 22 -4.21 -26.75 16.77
N ASP A 23 -2.92 -26.91 17.09
CA ASP A 23 -2.47 -27.57 18.32
C ASP A 23 -2.59 -26.63 19.54
N HIS A 24 -2.74 -25.30 19.32
CA HIS A 24 -2.76 -24.27 20.35
C HIS A 24 -4.10 -23.52 20.45
N ILE A 25 -4.85 -23.42 19.36
CA ILE A 25 -6.13 -22.73 19.27
C ILE A 25 -7.25 -23.77 19.33
N LEU A 26 -7.88 -23.88 20.51
CA LEU A 26 -8.96 -24.83 20.75
C LEU A 26 -10.29 -24.22 20.27
N ALA A 27 -10.98 -24.89 19.35
CA ALA A 27 -12.20 -24.38 18.72
C ALA A 27 -13.35 -24.12 19.72
N ASP A 28 -13.43 -24.89 20.79
CA ASP A 28 -14.43 -24.76 21.86
C ASP A 28 -14.13 -23.64 22.85
N LYS A 29 -12.90 -23.04 22.78
CA LYS A 29 -12.41 -21.98 23.69
C LYS A 29 -12.14 -20.65 22.99
N LEU A 30 -12.62 -20.45 21.77
CA LEU A 30 -12.42 -19.20 21.02
C LEU A 30 -12.96 -17.96 21.76
N HIS A 31 -13.97 -18.10 22.62
CA HIS A 31 -14.55 -17.00 23.39
C HIS A 31 -13.66 -16.47 24.52
N ILE A 32 -12.58 -17.20 24.89
CA ILE A 32 -11.58 -16.83 25.91
C ILE A 32 -10.16 -17.01 25.37
N LEU A 33 -9.97 -16.77 24.07
CA LEU A 33 -8.69 -17.00 23.40
C LEU A 33 -7.56 -16.18 24.03
N ASN A 34 -6.56 -16.87 24.57
CA ASN A 34 -5.29 -16.32 25.03
C ASN A 34 -4.17 -17.27 24.62
N VAL A 35 -3.52 -16.99 23.51
CA VAL A 35 -2.50 -17.87 22.93
C VAL A 35 -1.20 -17.11 22.75
N SER A 36 -0.09 -17.74 23.09
CA SER A 36 1.26 -17.25 22.88
C SER A 36 2.05 -18.25 22.04
N PHE A 37 2.71 -17.75 20.99
CA PHE A 37 3.56 -18.57 20.13
C PHE A 37 5.02 -18.22 20.37
N LEU A 38 5.87 -19.24 20.55
CA LEU A 38 7.31 -19.07 20.47
C LEU A 38 7.72 -19.01 19.01
N ILE A 39 8.26 -17.87 18.60
CA ILE A 39 8.63 -17.59 17.22
C ILE A 39 10.09 -18.00 16.98
N ASP A 40 10.33 -18.77 15.92
CA ASP A 40 11.66 -19.28 15.58
C ASP A 40 12.41 -18.34 14.61
N GLY A 41 11.69 -17.53 13.85
CA GLY A 41 12.29 -16.61 12.88
C GLY A 41 11.50 -15.31 12.76
N LEU A 42 12.22 -14.21 12.63
CA LEU A 42 11.66 -12.89 12.34
C LEU A 42 12.44 -12.25 11.19
N VAL A 43 11.74 -11.88 10.15
CA VAL A 43 12.29 -11.10 9.02
C VAL A 43 11.46 -9.86 8.84
N GLU A 44 12.10 -8.68 8.78
CA GLU A 44 11.45 -7.44 8.38
C GLU A 44 11.78 -7.12 6.91
N LYS A 45 10.76 -6.85 6.12
CA LYS A 45 10.87 -6.48 4.71
C LYS A 45 10.21 -5.15 4.44
N ARG A 46 10.75 -4.43 3.46
CA ARG A 46 10.10 -3.26 2.88
C ARG A 46 8.95 -3.73 2.01
N GLY A 47 7.77 -3.15 2.19
CA GLY A 47 6.54 -3.55 1.53
C GLY A 47 5.62 -2.35 1.28
N GLY A 48 4.34 -2.65 1.16
CA GLY A 48 3.31 -1.69 0.76
C GLY A 48 3.13 -1.64 -0.75
N CYS A 49 1.87 -1.43 -1.18
CA CYS A 49 1.50 -1.52 -2.60
C CYS A 49 2.27 -0.51 -3.45
N ALA A 50 2.31 0.76 -3.06
CA ALA A 50 3.07 1.77 -3.80
C ALA A 50 4.57 1.49 -3.79
N GLY A 51 5.12 1.02 -2.67
CA GLY A 51 6.53 0.66 -2.56
C GLY A 51 6.93 -0.44 -3.53
N ASN A 52 6.15 -1.51 -3.58
CA ASN A 52 6.41 -2.66 -4.46
C ASN A 52 6.25 -2.29 -5.95
N ILE A 53 5.22 -1.49 -6.30
CA ILE A 53 5.02 -1.01 -7.66
C ILE A 53 6.19 -0.11 -8.09
N ALA A 54 6.56 0.86 -7.24
CA ALA A 54 7.66 1.78 -7.54
C ALA A 54 9.00 1.04 -7.67
N TYR A 55 9.26 0.07 -6.81
CA TYR A 55 10.43 -0.80 -6.92
C TYR A 55 10.47 -1.54 -8.26
N THR A 56 9.36 -2.15 -8.65
CA THR A 56 9.27 -2.88 -9.92
C THR A 56 9.51 -1.95 -11.12
N LEU A 57 8.89 -0.76 -11.11
CA LEU A 57 9.10 0.24 -12.15
C LEU A 57 10.56 0.73 -12.20
N ALA A 58 11.21 0.90 -11.04
CA ALA A 58 12.62 1.28 -10.98
C ALA A 58 13.54 0.21 -11.59
N LEU A 59 13.26 -1.08 -11.36
CA LEU A 59 13.99 -2.17 -12.02
C LEU A 59 13.80 -2.20 -13.55
N MET A 60 12.69 -1.66 -14.03
CA MET A 60 12.40 -1.50 -15.47
C MET A 60 13.00 -0.21 -16.06
N GLY A 61 13.74 0.57 -15.26
CA GLY A 61 14.39 1.81 -15.69
C GLY A 61 13.53 3.07 -15.58
N GLU A 62 12.32 2.97 -15.03
CA GLU A 62 11.44 4.10 -14.80
C GLU A 62 11.74 4.78 -13.45
N LYS A 63 11.32 6.04 -13.33
CA LYS A 63 11.50 6.83 -12.09
C LYS A 63 10.15 7.38 -11.62
N PRO A 64 9.27 6.53 -11.06
CA PRO A 64 7.98 6.99 -10.58
C PRO A 64 8.12 7.92 -9.37
N LEU A 65 7.20 8.89 -9.27
CA LEU A 65 7.00 9.68 -8.06
C LEU A 65 5.99 8.98 -7.17
N ILE A 66 6.44 8.60 -5.97
CA ILE A 66 5.60 7.91 -4.99
C ILE A 66 4.78 8.94 -4.21
N LEU A 67 3.46 8.76 -4.19
CA LEU A 67 2.52 9.57 -3.42
C LEU A 67 2.03 8.74 -2.24
N ALA A 68 2.61 8.98 -1.07
CA ALA A 68 2.34 8.18 0.13
C ALA A 68 2.58 8.96 1.41
N THR A 69 2.13 8.40 2.53
CA THR A 69 2.42 8.92 3.87
C THR A 69 3.13 7.87 4.69
N VAL A 70 4.18 8.28 5.38
CA VAL A 70 5.07 7.44 6.18
C VAL A 70 5.34 8.07 7.54
N GLY A 71 5.89 7.31 8.46
CA GLY A 71 6.20 7.76 9.81
C GLY A 71 7.69 7.93 10.08
N LYS A 72 8.01 8.18 11.36
CA LYS A 72 9.34 8.49 11.89
C LYS A 72 10.42 7.42 11.65
N ASN A 73 10.02 6.18 11.40
CA ASN A 73 10.94 5.06 11.17
C ASN A 73 11.17 4.76 9.69
N PHE A 74 10.93 5.73 8.80
CA PHE A 74 11.02 5.53 7.35
C PHE A 74 12.44 5.72 6.77
N THR A 75 13.39 6.20 7.53
CA THR A 75 14.72 6.62 7.04
C THR A 75 15.39 5.55 6.18
N ASP A 76 15.55 4.32 6.70
CA ASP A 76 16.22 3.23 5.97
C ASP A 76 15.49 2.83 4.69
N TYR A 77 14.15 2.90 4.69
CA TYR A 77 13.37 2.65 3.49
C TYR A 77 13.56 3.79 2.48
N GLY A 78 13.55 5.03 2.94
CA GLY A 78 13.80 6.20 2.10
C GLY A 78 15.18 6.16 1.46
N ASP A 79 16.23 5.80 2.20
CA ASP A 79 17.58 5.67 1.68
C ASP A 79 17.69 4.55 0.63
N TYR A 80 16.98 3.45 0.85
CA TYR A 80 16.86 2.40 -0.15
C TYR A 80 16.21 2.90 -1.45
N LEU A 81 15.11 3.67 -1.38
CA LEU A 81 14.48 4.24 -2.57
C LEU A 81 15.40 5.22 -3.29
N ARG A 82 16.14 6.06 -2.56
CA ARG A 82 17.17 6.95 -3.14
C ARG A 82 18.26 6.16 -3.86
N SER A 83 18.69 5.03 -3.32
CA SER A 83 19.70 4.16 -3.96
C SER A 83 19.21 3.59 -5.31
N LEU A 84 17.90 3.48 -5.50
CA LEU A 84 17.25 3.13 -6.77
C LEU A 84 17.04 4.33 -7.70
N GLY A 85 17.48 5.53 -7.29
CA GLY A 85 17.31 6.77 -8.05
C GLY A 85 15.90 7.35 -8.00
N LEU A 86 15.08 6.96 -7.00
CA LEU A 86 13.72 7.47 -6.82
C LEU A 86 13.69 8.71 -5.93
N SER A 87 12.85 9.68 -6.31
CA SER A 87 12.57 10.87 -5.48
C SER A 87 11.65 10.52 -4.32
N LEU A 88 11.88 11.18 -3.18
CA LEU A 88 10.98 11.12 -2.02
C LEU A 88 10.04 12.34 -1.91
N GLU A 89 10.04 13.22 -2.90
CA GLU A 89 9.31 14.50 -2.88
C GLU A 89 7.80 14.34 -2.67
N GLY A 90 7.21 13.27 -3.22
CA GLY A 90 5.79 12.95 -3.04
C GLY A 90 5.47 12.17 -1.76
N ILE A 91 6.47 11.90 -0.91
CA ILE A 91 6.29 11.15 0.33
C ILE A 91 6.21 12.10 1.51
N ARG A 92 5.05 12.15 2.15
CA ARG A 92 4.83 12.93 3.37
C ARG A 92 5.28 12.14 4.60
N VAL A 93 6.09 12.74 5.47
CA VAL A 93 6.47 12.18 6.77
C VAL A 93 5.59 12.76 7.87
N VAL A 94 4.97 11.90 8.70
CA VAL A 94 4.26 12.27 9.94
C VAL A 94 5.15 11.90 11.12
N PRO A 95 5.75 12.89 11.82
CA PRO A 95 6.84 12.64 12.78
C PRO A 95 6.39 11.90 14.05
N ASP A 96 5.12 12.01 14.42
CA ASP A 96 4.58 11.40 15.63
C ASP A 96 4.03 9.98 15.41
N GLU A 97 3.94 9.55 14.15
CA GLU A 97 3.45 8.23 13.78
C GLU A 97 4.59 7.30 13.35
N PHE A 98 4.32 5.99 13.37
CA PHE A 98 5.13 5.00 12.67
C PHE A 98 4.69 4.89 11.20
N THR A 99 5.55 4.37 10.35
CA THR A 99 5.14 3.87 9.03
C THR A 99 4.22 2.67 9.19
N ALA A 100 3.25 2.50 8.29
CA ALA A 100 2.36 1.35 8.32
C ALA A 100 3.14 0.03 8.40
N SER A 101 2.57 -0.96 9.06
CA SER A 101 3.22 -2.26 9.20
C SER A 101 2.21 -3.41 9.20
N CYS A 102 2.61 -4.52 8.60
CA CYS A 102 1.92 -5.79 8.68
C CYS A 102 2.78 -6.75 9.51
N THR A 103 2.20 -7.38 10.52
CA THR A 103 2.83 -8.47 11.23
C THR A 103 2.12 -9.77 10.84
N LEU A 104 2.88 -10.72 10.32
CA LEU A 104 2.39 -12.02 9.87
C LEU A 104 3.05 -13.10 10.70
N ILE A 105 2.25 -14.01 11.24
CA ILE A 105 2.75 -15.24 11.86
C ILE A 105 2.31 -16.38 10.96
N THR A 106 3.26 -17.18 10.46
CA THR A 106 2.99 -18.34 9.59
C THR A 106 3.35 -19.61 10.34
N ASP A 107 2.41 -20.56 10.41
CA ASP A 107 2.63 -21.87 11.02
C ASP A 107 3.25 -22.88 10.03
N LYS A 108 3.60 -24.07 10.52
CA LYS A 108 4.20 -25.16 9.70
C LYS A 108 3.30 -25.66 8.56
N ASN A 109 2.00 -25.36 8.61
CA ASN A 109 1.01 -25.76 7.61
C ASN A 109 0.67 -24.60 6.64
N ASN A 110 1.44 -23.50 6.68
CA ASN A 110 1.21 -22.27 5.91
C ASN A 110 -0.10 -21.53 6.27
N ASN A 111 -0.69 -21.79 7.45
CA ASN A 111 -1.74 -20.92 7.96
C ASN A 111 -1.14 -19.63 8.47
N GLN A 112 -1.87 -18.52 8.35
CA GLN A 112 -1.38 -17.21 8.74
C GLN A 112 -2.35 -16.49 9.68
N ILE A 113 -1.77 -15.83 10.69
CA ILE A 113 -2.46 -14.83 11.51
C ILE A 113 -1.78 -13.50 11.27
N ASN A 114 -2.55 -12.53 10.76
CA ASN A 114 -2.02 -11.25 10.30
C ASN A 114 -2.64 -10.10 11.10
N GLY A 115 -1.81 -9.11 11.45
CA GLY A 115 -2.25 -7.84 12.01
C GLY A 115 -1.68 -6.69 11.19
N PHE A 116 -2.54 -5.83 10.64
CA PHE A 116 -2.13 -4.64 9.91
C PHE A 116 -2.39 -3.38 10.73
N HIS A 117 -1.34 -2.59 10.93
CA HIS A 117 -1.42 -1.29 11.60
C HIS A 117 -1.18 -0.18 10.57
N PRO A 118 -2.20 0.64 10.22
CA PRO A 118 -2.08 1.67 9.19
C PRO A 118 -1.19 2.86 9.60
N ALA A 119 -1.10 3.18 10.89
CA ALA A 119 -0.24 4.25 11.42
C ALA A 119 -0.30 5.54 10.57
N ALA A 120 0.82 6.05 10.06
CA ALA A 120 0.87 7.25 9.23
C ALA A 120 0.01 7.17 7.94
N MET A 121 -0.29 5.97 7.43
CA MET A 121 -1.17 5.80 6.26
C MET A 121 -2.59 6.30 6.50
N LYS A 122 -3.01 6.58 7.74
CA LYS A 122 -4.30 7.23 8.05
C LYS A 122 -4.40 8.65 7.48
N PHE A 123 -3.27 9.30 7.24
CA PHE A 123 -3.21 10.66 6.74
C PHE A 123 -3.00 10.66 5.23
N PRO A 124 -3.67 11.53 4.47
CA PRO A 124 -3.46 11.64 3.03
C PRO A 124 -2.05 12.18 2.72
N CYS A 125 -1.54 11.83 1.54
CA CYS A 125 -0.21 12.24 1.10
C CYS A 125 -0.08 13.77 0.99
N GLY A 126 -1.16 14.47 0.66
CA GLY A 126 -1.20 15.93 0.62
C GLY A 126 -0.29 16.52 -0.48
N TYR A 127 0.03 15.75 -1.52
CA TYR A 127 0.87 16.24 -2.60
C TYR A 127 0.17 17.36 -3.39
N ALA A 128 0.86 18.50 -3.50
CA ALA A 128 0.35 19.67 -4.22
C ALA A 128 0.79 19.62 -5.69
N PHE A 129 -0.09 19.19 -6.56
CA PHE A 129 0.18 19.14 -7.99
C PHE A 129 0.33 20.54 -8.60
N SER A 130 1.47 20.81 -9.20
CA SER A 130 1.74 22.04 -9.96
C SER A 130 1.19 21.98 -11.38
N SER A 131 1.31 23.08 -12.12
CA SER A 131 0.98 23.10 -13.55
C SER A 131 1.94 22.24 -14.39
N ALA A 132 3.19 22.08 -13.94
CA ALA A 132 4.17 21.21 -14.61
C ALA A 132 3.80 19.73 -14.53
N ASP A 133 3.07 19.32 -13.49
CA ASP A 133 2.61 17.95 -13.31
C ASP A 133 1.52 17.52 -14.31
N ALA A 134 0.93 18.47 -15.02
CA ALA A 134 -0.05 18.18 -16.09
C ALA A 134 0.54 17.42 -17.28
N SER A 135 1.87 17.29 -17.36
CA SER A 135 2.59 16.51 -18.38
C SER A 135 2.80 15.04 -18.02
N ALA A 136 2.36 14.60 -16.83
CA ALA A 136 2.49 13.20 -16.45
C ALA A 136 1.69 12.30 -17.41
N ASP A 137 2.30 11.18 -17.79
CA ASP A 137 1.69 10.25 -18.73
C ASP A 137 0.74 9.28 -18.06
N TRP A 138 1.07 8.88 -16.80
CA TRP A 138 0.35 7.86 -16.06
C TRP A 138 0.27 8.11 -14.56
N GLY A 139 -0.86 7.73 -13.98
CA GLY A 139 -1.06 7.57 -12.55
C GLY A 139 -1.41 6.11 -12.22
N ILE A 140 -0.94 5.61 -11.09
CA ILE A 140 -1.35 4.34 -10.52
C ILE A 140 -1.87 4.64 -9.11
N VAL A 141 -3.12 4.27 -8.84
CA VAL A 141 -3.73 4.39 -7.50
C VAL A 141 -3.97 2.98 -7.00
N SER A 142 -3.19 2.59 -6.02
CA SER A 142 -3.21 1.27 -5.37
C SER A 142 -3.70 1.38 -3.92
N PRO A 143 -3.96 0.26 -3.22
CA PRO A 143 -4.45 0.28 -1.84
C PRO A 143 -3.58 1.13 -0.91
N GLY A 144 -4.21 2.10 -0.23
CA GLY A 144 -3.53 3.05 0.63
C GLY A 144 -4.51 3.85 1.49
N ASN A 145 -4.25 5.13 1.68
CA ASN A 145 -5.18 6.03 2.35
C ASN A 145 -6.46 6.20 1.52
N LEU A 146 -7.63 6.06 2.15
CA LEU A 146 -8.92 6.09 1.45
C LEU A 146 -9.25 7.46 0.85
N ASP A 147 -8.84 8.54 1.49
CA ASP A 147 -9.08 9.89 0.97
C ASP A 147 -8.25 10.12 -0.30
N ASP A 148 -6.98 9.69 -0.31
CA ASP A 148 -6.14 9.71 -1.50
C ASP A 148 -6.73 8.84 -2.62
N MET A 149 -7.18 7.62 -2.29
CA MET A 149 -7.81 6.73 -3.26
C MET A 149 -9.08 7.31 -3.88
N LYS A 150 -9.80 8.17 -3.18
CA LYS A 150 -10.98 8.87 -3.69
C LYS A 150 -10.64 10.15 -4.45
N ALA A 151 -9.65 10.90 -3.98
CA ALA A 151 -9.30 12.22 -4.53
C ALA A 151 -8.43 12.12 -5.78
N LEU A 152 -7.39 11.27 -5.76
CA LEU A 152 -6.40 11.22 -6.85
C LEU A 152 -6.99 10.81 -8.21
N PRO A 153 -7.91 9.83 -8.33
CA PRO A 153 -8.53 9.52 -9.61
C PRO A 153 -9.32 10.69 -10.22
N ARG A 154 -9.97 11.50 -9.36
CA ARG A 154 -10.69 12.70 -9.80
C ARG A 154 -9.71 13.75 -10.32
N LEU A 155 -8.64 13.99 -9.55
CA LEU A 155 -7.62 14.95 -9.89
C LEU A 155 -6.86 14.56 -11.17
N PHE A 156 -6.50 13.29 -11.34
CA PHE A 156 -5.87 12.79 -12.55
C PHE A 156 -6.76 13.01 -13.79
N ARG A 157 -8.06 12.77 -13.64
CA ARG A 157 -9.01 13.03 -14.72
C ARG A 157 -9.11 14.51 -15.08
N GLU A 158 -9.17 15.40 -14.08
CA GLU A 158 -9.21 16.86 -14.29
C GLU A 158 -7.95 17.36 -15.00
N LYS A 159 -6.80 16.77 -14.67
CA LYS A 159 -5.51 17.10 -15.30
C LYS A 159 -5.24 16.36 -16.62
N GLY A 160 -6.14 15.48 -17.07
CA GLY A 160 -5.95 14.69 -18.28
C GLY A 160 -4.90 13.57 -18.15
N ILE A 161 -4.48 13.22 -16.95
CA ILE A 161 -3.54 12.13 -16.66
C ILE A 161 -4.29 10.80 -16.78
N ARG A 162 -3.77 9.88 -17.58
CA ARG A 162 -4.30 8.50 -17.63
C ARG A 162 -3.96 7.78 -16.35
N TYR A 163 -4.81 6.91 -15.85
CA TYR A 163 -4.51 6.19 -14.63
C TYR A 163 -5.04 4.76 -14.62
N ILE A 164 -4.38 3.95 -13.79
CA ILE A 164 -4.79 2.61 -13.38
C ILE A 164 -5.31 2.75 -11.94
N TYR A 165 -6.47 2.16 -11.66
CA TYR A 165 -7.04 2.13 -10.32
C TYR A 165 -7.17 0.68 -9.85
N ASP A 166 -6.46 0.36 -8.78
CA ASP A 166 -6.51 -0.94 -8.11
C ASP A 166 -7.05 -0.74 -6.68
N PRO A 167 -8.31 -1.09 -6.39
CA PRO A 167 -8.86 -0.97 -5.05
C PRO A 167 -8.32 -2.04 -4.08
N GLY A 168 -7.90 -3.20 -4.56
CA GLY A 168 -7.32 -4.28 -3.77
C GLY A 168 -8.04 -4.54 -2.45
N GLN A 169 -7.33 -4.56 -1.35
CA GLN A 169 -7.86 -4.80 0.00
C GLN A 169 -8.83 -3.73 0.50
N GLN A 170 -8.95 -2.58 -0.17
CA GLN A 170 -9.85 -1.49 0.22
C GLN A 170 -11.26 -1.63 -0.37
N ILE A 171 -11.53 -2.66 -1.18
CA ILE A 171 -12.87 -2.92 -1.75
C ILE A 171 -13.97 -2.88 -0.68
N PRO A 172 -13.83 -3.51 0.51
CA PRO A 172 -14.89 -3.48 1.52
C PRO A 172 -15.18 -2.09 2.11
N ALA A 173 -14.23 -1.16 2.00
CA ALA A 173 -14.34 0.20 2.51
C ALA A 173 -14.84 1.21 1.47
N LEU A 174 -15.00 0.79 0.21
CA LEU A 174 -15.52 1.59 -0.88
C LEU A 174 -17.01 1.29 -1.08
N SER A 175 -17.85 2.31 -1.23
CA SER A 175 -19.24 2.09 -1.64
C SER A 175 -19.28 1.59 -3.09
N GLY A 176 -20.34 0.84 -3.44
CA GLY A 176 -20.53 0.36 -4.82
C GLY A 176 -20.52 1.49 -5.85
N ASP A 177 -21.14 2.64 -5.51
CA ASP A 177 -21.15 3.81 -6.37
C ASP A 177 -19.77 4.48 -6.50
N GLU A 178 -18.99 4.52 -5.43
CA GLU A 178 -17.61 5.00 -5.49
C GLU A 178 -16.75 4.09 -6.37
N ALA A 179 -16.79 2.78 -6.15
CA ALA A 179 -16.08 1.83 -6.99
C ALA A 179 -16.48 1.97 -8.47
N VAL A 180 -17.78 1.96 -8.78
CA VAL A 180 -18.29 2.14 -10.16
C VAL A 180 -17.97 3.53 -10.72
N GLY A 181 -17.98 4.58 -9.91
CA GLY A 181 -17.64 5.94 -10.32
C GLY A 181 -16.21 6.08 -10.81
N TYR A 182 -15.28 5.31 -10.23
CA TYR A 182 -13.87 5.26 -10.68
C TYR A 182 -13.69 4.43 -11.94
N PHE A 183 -14.57 3.45 -12.21
CA PHE A 183 -14.57 2.62 -13.40
C PHE A 183 -15.34 3.25 -14.58
N LYS A 184 -16.31 4.13 -14.35
CA LYS A 184 -17.00 4.88 -15.40
C LYS A 184 -16.10 5.95 -15.98
N ILE A 185 -15.24 5.53 -16.85
CA ILE A 185 -14.32 6.39 -17.54
C ILE A 185 -15.02 6.99 -18.76
N GLY A 186 -15.11 8.31 -18.74
CA GLY A 186 -15.46 9.06 -19.93
C GLY A 186 -14.53 8.69 -21.09
N LYS A 187 -15.03 8.76 -22.30
CA LYS A 187 -14.56 8.36 -23.65
C LYS A 187 -13.05 8.31 -24.00
N ARG A 188 -12.12 8.43 -23.05
CA ARG A 188 -10.67 8.35 -23.26
C ARG A 188 -9.99 7.42 -22.25
N LYS A 189 -9.81 6.18 -22.68
CA LYS A 189 -8.75 5.20 -22.33
C LYS A 189 -8.11 5.29 -20.92
N SER A 190 -8.81 4.96 -19.87
CA SER A 190 -8.20 4.51 -18.62
C SER A 190 -8.52 3.02 -18.44
N LEU A 191 -7.56 2.27 -17.93
CA LEU A 191 -7.72 0.84 -17.64
C LEU A 191 -7.96 0.69 -16.14
N ALA A 192 -9.09 0.13 -15.74
CA ALA A 192 -9.30 -0.31 -14.38
C ALA A 192 -8.96 -1.81 -14.31
N ILE A 193 -7.99 -2.15 -13.49
CA ILE A 193 -7.67 -3.55 -13.17
C ILE A 193 -8.32 -3.84 -11.82
N VAL A 194 -9.33 -4.69 -11.80
CA VAL A 194 -9.89 -5.23 -10.55
C VAL A 194 -9.12 -6.50 -10.26
N VAL A 195 -8.21 -6.45 -9.30
CA VAL A 195 -7.65 -7.67 -8.73
C VAL A 195 -8.64 -8.14 -7.66
N LEU A 196 -9.44 -9.14 -7.98
CA LEU A 196 -10.20 -9.87 -6.98
C LEU A 196 -9.20 -10.72 -6.21
N ALA A 197 -8.86 -10.30 -4.99
CA ALA A 197 -8.21 -11.17 -4.05
C ALA A 197 -9.24 -12.21 -3.60
N GLY A 198 -9.02 -13.48 -4.01
CA GLY A 198 -9.73 -14.63 -3.50
C GLY A 198 -9.27 -15.02 -2.11
#